data_51ce9a27e17ffb0bf3f62465596a5475
#
_entry.id   51ce9a27e17ffb0bf3f62465596a5475
#
_cell.length_a   1.000
_cell.length_b   1.000
_cell.length_c   1.000
_cell.angle_alpha   90.00
_cell.angle_beta   90.00
_cell.angle_gamma   90.00
#
_symmetry.space_group_name_H-M   'P 1'
#
loop_
_entity.id
_entity.type
_entity.pdbx_description
1 polymer ?
#
loop_
_entity_poly.entity_id
_entity_poly.type
_entity_poly.pdbx_seq_one_letter_code
_entity_poly.pdbx_strand_id
1 'polypeptide(L)'
;MMRGKKGHPLTGDETRLVRMFRALGSPQRFHIVETLAECQPCLTYEIVATTPLAQATVSQHLKVLQEAGLVRGEAEGTATCYRLDVDGVRWLKDQIEGWLPGCCVPSARRQVVSLPGQVLPGQVLTNRQTSIIICAR
;
A
#
# COMPACT_ATOMS: atom_id res chain seq x y z
N MET A 1 -8.23 -19.97 -28.63
CA MET A 1 -8.70 -18.60 -28.94
C MET A 1 -9.16 -17.94 -27.66
N MET A 2 -8.38 -17.01 -27.14
CA MET A 2 -8.84 -16.18 -26.03
C MET A 2 -9.89 -15.21 -26.55
N ARG A 3 -11.14 -15.43 -26.17
CA ARG A 3 -12.18 -14.41 -26.37
C ARG A 3 -11.81 -13.24 -25.45
N GLY A 4 -11.38 -12.13 -26.04
CA GLY A 4 -11.24 -10.90 -25.33
C GLY A 4 -12.57 -10.56 -24.67
N LYS A 5 -12.61 -10.63 -23.34
CA LYS A 5 -13.74 -10.08 -22.59
C LYS A 5 -13.79 -8.60 -22.96
N LYS A 6 -14.86 -8.18 -23.61
CA LYS A 6 -15.15 -6.74 -23.77
C LYS A 6 -15.02 -6.12 -22.41
N GLY A 7 -14.18 -5.09 -22.30
CA GLY A 7 -13.87 -4.48 -21.03
C GLY A 7 -15.14 -4.14 -20.25
N HIS A 8 -15.33 -4.79 -19.13
CA HIS A 8 -16.40 -4.45 -18.21
C HIS A 8 -16.13 -3.02 -17.70
N PRO A 9 -17.13 -2.14 -17.67
CA PRO A 9 -16.95 -0.81 -17.10
C PRO A 9 -16.52 -0.98 -15.63
N LEU A 10 -15.49 -0.22 -15.23
CA LEU A 10 -14.98 -0.27 -13.86
C LEU A 10 -16.05 0.24 -12.89
N THR A 11 -16.18 -0.42 -11.76
CA THR A 11 -16.95 0.06 -10.62
C THR A 11 -16.29 1.29 -10.01
N GLY A 12 -16.98 1.98 -9.12
CA GLY A 12 -16.42 3.13 -8.40
C GLY A 12 -15.15 2.77 -7.62
N ASP A 13 -15.15 1.63 -6.96
CA ASP A 13 -14.00 1.14 -6.17
C ASP A 13 -12.84 0.72 -7.08
N GLU A 14 -13.10 0.03 -8.17
CA GLU A 14 -12.08 -0.32 -9.16
C GLU A 14 -11.47 0.94 -9.80
N THR A 15 -12.28 1.94 -10.08
CA THR A 15 -11.81 3.23 -10.60
C THR A 15 -10.89 3.94 -9.59
N ARG A 16 -11.26 3.94 -8.32
CA ARG A 16 -10.45 4.48 -7.24
C ARG A 16 -9.14 3.71 -7.09
N LEU A 17 -9.19 2.39 -7.11
CA LEU A 17 -8.03 1.51 -7.03
C LEU A 17 -7.05 1.78 -8.18
N VAL A 18 -7.54 1.85 -9.42
CA VAL A 18 -6.73 2.17 -10.61
C VAL A 18 -6.09 3.56 -10.48
N ARG A 19 -6.81 4.55 -9.94
CA ARG A 19 -6.26 5.89 -9.69
C ARG A 19 -5.09 5.85 -8.70
N MET A 20 -5.22 5.10 -7.62
CA MET A 20 -4.15 4.91 -6.63
C MET A 20 -2.93 4.21 -7.24
N PHE A 21 -3.12 3.16 -8.03
CA PHE A 21 -2.03 2.51 -8.74
C PHE A 21 -1.33 3.44 -9.75
N ARG A 22 -2.08 4.24 -10.48
CA ARG A 22 -1.52 5.24 -11.39
C ARG A 22 -0.71 6.30 -10.64
N ALA A 23 -1.17 6.71 -9.48
CA ALA A 23 -0.44 7.65 -8.64
C ALA A 23 0.89 7.05 -8.16
N LEU A 24 0.91 5.80 -7.74
CA LEU A 24 2.11 5.08 -7.29
C LEU A 24 3.02 4.62 -8.46
N GLY A 25 2.53 4.59 -9.69
CA GLY A 25 3.28 4.11 -10.86
C GLY A 25 4.39 5.06 -11.34
N SER A 26 4.64 6.18 -10.65
CA SER A 26 5.76 7.08 -10.92
C SER A 26 6.86 6.89 -9.88
N PRO A 27 8.13 6.68 -10.27
CA PRO A 27 9.23 6.52 -9.33
C PRO A 27 9.34 7.67 -8.32
N GLN A 28 9.15 8.91 -8.78
CA GLN A 28 9.21 10.09 -7.93
C GLN A 28 8.09 10.11 -6.89
N ARG A 29 6.86 9.77 -7.28
CA ARG A 29 5.73 9.71 -6.36
C ARG A 29 5.85 8.55 -5.38
N PHE A 30 6.36 7.41 -5.85
CA PHE A 30 6.66 6.27 -4.99
C PHE A 30 7.67 6.66 -3.90
N HIS A 31 8.78 7.32 -4.29
CA HIS A 31 9.78 7.82 -3.34
C HIS A 31 9.22 8.82 -2.33
N ILE A 32 8.33 9.72 -2.76
CA ILE A 32 7.65 10.65 -1.84
C ILE A 32 6.80 9.89 -0.82
N VAL A 33 6.10 8.84 -1.25
CA VAL A 33 5.30 8.00 -0.34
C VAL A 33 6.18 7.25 0.65
N GLU A 34 7.34 6.72 0.23
CA GLU A 34 8.34 6.11 1.13
C GLU A 34 8.86 7.12 2.15
N THR A 35 9.24 8.31 1.69
CA THR A 35 9.70 9.40 2.59
C THR A 35 8.63 9.73 3.63
N LEU A 36 7.36 9.83 3.22
CA LEU A 36 6.27 10.09 4.14
C LEU A 36 5.96 8.90 5.07
N ALA A 37 6.29 7.68 4.68
CA ALA A 37 6.13 6.53 5.56
C ALA A 37 7.16 6.52 6.70
N GLU A 38 8.35 7.07 6.45
CA GLU A 38 9.43 7.15 7.43
C GLU A 38 9.33 8.41 8.30
N CYS A 39 8.92 9.53 7.71
CA CYS A 39 8.87 10.85 8.35
C CYS A 39 7.44 11.41 8.28
N GLN A 40 6.68 11.29 9.33
CA GLN A 40 5.34 11.85 9.43
C GLN A 40 5.17 12.62 10.75
N PRO A 41 4.72 13.84 10.68
CA PRO A 41 4.45 14.72 9.52
C PRO A 41 5.73 15.27 8.89
N CYS A 42 5.68 15.58 7.60
CA CYS A 42 6.81 16.08 6.82
C CYS A 42 6.44 17.41 6.15
N LEU A 43 7.28 18.41 6.30
CA LEU A 43 7.08 19.70 5.64
C LEU A 43 7.51 19.62 4.17
N THR A 44 6.94 20.45 3.32
CA THR A 44 7.23 20.45 1.88
C THR A 44 8.73 20.52 1.59
N TYR A 45 9.47 21.38 2.29
CA TYR A 45 10.91 21.56 2.04
C TYR A 45 11.72 20.30 2.44
N GLU A 46 11.28 19.55 3.44
CA GLU A 46 11.92 18.30 3.84
C GLU A 46 11.76 17.24 2.74
N ILE A 47 10.58 17.14 2.15
CA ILE A 47 10.32 16.26 1.00
C ILE A 47 11.17 16.69 -0.21
N VAL A 48 11.25 17.98 -0.48
CA VAL A 48 12.09 18.52 -1.58
C VAL A 48 13.56 18.15 -1.36
N ALA A 49 14.05 18.21 -0.13
CA ALA A 49 15.43 17.86 0.19
C ALA A 49 15.80 16.40 -0.08
N THR A 50 14.81 15.50 -0.12
CA THR A 50 15.03 14.07 -0.43
C THR A 50 15.00 13.76 -1.93
N THR A 51 14.68 14.73 -2.77
CA THR A 51 14.52 14.55 -4.22
C THR A 51 15.40 15.51 -5.01
N PRO A 52 15.88 15.14 -6.21
CA PRO A 52 16.58 16.05 -7.10
C PRO A 52 15.64 16.98 -7.87
N LEU A 53 14.38 17.13 -7.43
CA LEU A 53 13.32 17.86 -8.13
C LEU A 53 13.14 19.27 -7.57
N ALA A 54 12.72 20.17 -8.42
CA ALA A 54 12.30 21.50 -8.00
C ALA A 54 11.02 21.43 -7.12
N GLN A 55 10.89 22.38 -6.18
CA GLN A 55 9.73 22.45 -5.28
C GLN A 55 8.39 22.45 -6.02
N ALA A 56 8.28 23.16 -7.14
CA ALA A 56 7.05 23.20 -7.94
C ALA A 56 6.68 21.80 -8.47
N THR A 57 7.67 21.01 -8.88
CA THR A 57 7.48 19.64 -9.36
C THR A 57 7.05 18.72 -8.24
N VAL A 58 7.69 18.82 -7.08
CA VAL A 58 7.30 18.05 -5.87
C VAL A 58 5.86 18.38 -5.47
N SER A 59 5.48 19.67 -5.51
CA SER A 59 4.11 20.11 -5.21
C SER A 59 3.08 19.51 -6.18
N GLN A 60 3.41 19.39 -7.48
CA GLN A 60 2.56 18.70 -8.44
C GLN A 60 2.41 17.21 -8.14
N HIS A 61 3.50 16.53 -7.76
CA HIS A 61 3.44 15.12 -7.36
C HIS A 61 2.60 14.92 -6.11
N LEU A 62 2.76 15.78 -5.11
CA LEU A 62 1.95 15.74 -3.88
C LEU A 62 0.47 15.95 -4.17
N LYS A 63 0.12 16.86 -5.09
CA LYS A 63 -1.26 17.06 -5.51
C LYS A 63 -1.87 15.81 -6.14
N VAL A 64 -1.14 15.12 -7.02
CA VAL A 64 -1.60 13.86 -7.62
C VAL A 64 -1.84 12.79 -6.55
N LEU A 65 -0.95 12.68 -5.56
CA LEU A 65 -1.08 11.75 -4.44
C LEU A 65 -2.26 12.08 -3.53
N GLN A 66 -2.54 13.38 -3.30
CA GLN A 66 -3.72 13.84 -2.55
C GLN A 66 -5.02 13.51 -3.30
N GLU A 67 -5.09 13.79 -4.59
CA GLU A 67 -6.25 13.47 -5.43
C GLU A 67 -6.52 11.96 -5.52
N ALA A 68 -5.48 11.15 -5.42
CA ALA A 68 -5.60 9.70 -5.34
C ALA A 68 -6.05 9.21 -3.96
N GLY A 69 -5.98 10.05 -2.92
CA GLY A 69 -6.33 9.67 -1.54
C GLY A 69 -5.25 8.90 -0.81
N LEU A 70 -3.98 9.09 -1.19
CA LEU A 70 -2.82 8.45 -0.54
C LEU A 70 -2.12 9.37 0.46
N VAL A 71 -2.23 10.67 0.27
CA VAL A 71 -1.56 11.71 1.05
C VAL A 71 -2.56 12.78 1.47
N ARG A 72 -2.41 13.30 2.67
CA ARG A 72 -3.10 14.50 3.17
C ARG A 72 -2.11 15.62 3.39
N GLY A 73 -2.50 16.83 2.98
CA GLY A 73 -1.77 18.06 3.29
C GLY A 73 -2.59 18.92 4.23
N GLU A 74 -1.99 19.41 5.28
CA GLU A 74 -2.58 20.34 6.24
C GLU A 74 -1.75 21.61 6.28
N ALA A 75 -2.42 22.77 6.23
CA ALA A 75 -1.75 24.04 6.38
C ALA A 75 -1.29 24.23 7.83
N GLU A 76 -0.01 24.48 8.02
CA GLU A 76 0.59 24.77 9.32
C GLU A 76 1.32 26.13 9.23
N GLY A 77 0.60 27.18 9.61
CA GLY A 77 1.07 28.55 9.44
C GLY A 77 1.26 28.91 7.95
N THR A 78 2.49 29.25 7.56
CA THR A 78 2.86 29.57 6.17
C THR A 78 3.34 28.34 5.38
N ALA A 79 3.50 27.21 6.01
CA ALA A 79 3.96 25.96 5.42
C ALA A 79 2.82 24.94 5.28
N THR A 80 2.99 23.96 4.42
CA THR A 80 2.10 22.81 4.32
C THR A 80 2.82 21.59 4.83
N CYS A 81 2.18 20.88 5.74
CA CYS A 81 2.63 19.64 6.32
C CYS A 81 1.93 18.47 5.65
N TYR A 82 2.66 17.48 5.23
CA TYR A 82 2.14 16.31 4.54
C TYR A 82 2.28 15.06 5.40
N ARG A 83 1.28 14.20 5.28
CA ARG A 83 1.28 12.86 5.89
C ARG A 83 0.56 11.87 4.98
N LEU A 84 0.79 10.58 5.20
CA LEU A 84 0.00 9.56 4.52
C LEU A 84 -1.45 9.62 5.00
N ASP A 85 -2.38 9.44 4.08
CA ASP A 85 -3.78 9.21 4.40
C ASP A 85 -3.95 7.76 4.89
N VAL A 86 -3.97 7.58 6.21
CA VAL A 86 -4.07 6.26 6.84
C VAL A 86 -5.30 5.49 6.36
N ASP A 87 -6.43 6.17 6.21
CA ASP A 87 -7.67 5.56 5.76
C ASP A 87 -7.58 5.15 4.28
N GLY A 88 -6.97 6.01 3.45
CA GLY A 88 -6.71 5.71 2.05
C GLY A 88 -5.75 4.55 1.86
N VAL A 89 -4.67 4.52 2.61
CA VAL A 89 -3.68 3.42 2.56
C VAL A 89 -4.28 2.11 3.07
N ARG A 90 -5.05 2.15 4.15
CA ARG A 90 -5.77 0.97 4.67
C ARG A 90 -6.75 0.45 3.64
N TRP A 91 -7.57 1.32 3.08
CA TRP A 91 -8.51 0.95 2.03
C TRP A 91 -7.80 0.29 0.82
N LEU A 92 -6.68 0.86 0.37
CA LEU A 92 -5.87 0.29 -0.72
C LEU A 92 -5.40 -1.13 -0.38
N LYS A 93 -4.88 -1.33 0.82
CA LYS A 93 -4.45 -2.65 1.30
C LYS A 93 -5.59 -3.65 1.28
N ASP A 94 -6.74 -3.28 1.84
CA ASP A 94 -7.93 -4.14 1.89
C ASP A 94 -8.43 -4.51 0.48
N GLN A 95 -8.37 -3.55 -0.47
CA GLN A 95 -8.76 -3.82 -1.87
C GLN A 95 -7.78 -4.77 -2.56
N ILE A 96 -6.49 -4.63 -2.33
CA ILE A 96 -5.48 -5.54 -2.90
C ILE A 96 -5.68 -6.96 -2.34
N GLU A 97 -5.89 -7.10 -1.04
CA GLU A 97 -6.14 -8.39 -0.40
C GLU A 97 -7.44 -9.03 -0.92
N GLY A 98 -8.48 -8.24 -1.16
CA GLY A 98 -9.74 -8.72 -1.72
C GLY A 98 -9.66 -9.04 -3.22
N TRP A 99 -8.88 -8.28 -3.97
CA TRP A 99 -8.73 -8.44 -5.42
C TRP A 99 -7.88 -9.64 -5.81
N LEU A 100 -6.86 -9.98 -5.02
CA LEU A 100 -5.95 -11.09 -5.24
C LEU A 100 -6.19 -12.27 -4.27
N PRO A 101 -7.46 -12.67 -4.02
CA PRO A 101 -7.71 -13.77 -3.10
C PRO A 101 -7.16 -15.06 -3.70
N GLY A 102 -6.29 -15.72 -2.99
CA GLY A 102 -5.73 -17.01 -3.38
C GLY A 102 -4.53 -16.95 -4.33
N CYS A 103 -4.09 -15.77 -4.76
CA CYS A 103 -2.90 -15.62 -5.59
C CYS A 103 -1.61 -15.97 -4.83
N CYS A 104 -1.58 -15.64 -3.55
CA CYS A 104 -0.45 -15.85 -2.64
C CYS A 104 -0.85 -16.64 -1.39
N VAL A 105 -2.12 -17.02 -1.27
CA VAL A 105 -2.52 -18.01 -0.29
C VAL A 105 -2.11 -19.34 -0.90
N PRO A 106 -1.08 -20.03 -0.38
CA PRO A 106 -0.99 -21.44 -0.64
C PRO A 106 -2.39 -21.95 -0.37
N SER A 107 -2.97 -22.73 -1.26
CA SER A 107 -4.23 -23.40 -0.97
C SER A 107 -3.99 -24.23 0.29
N ALA A 108 -3.95 -23.53 1.38
CA ALA A 108 -3.69 -24.01 2.69
C ALA A 108 -4.97 -24.57 3.26
N ARG A 109 -5.49 -25.49 2.53
CA ARG A 109 -5.86 -26.70 3.21
C ARG A 109 -4.63 -27.62 3.28
N ARG A 110 -3.49 -27.12 3.66
CA ARG A 110 -2.72 -27.88 4.59
C ARG A 110 -3.46 -27.76 5.90
N GLN A 111 -4.44 -28.61 6.07
CA GLN A 111 -4.75 -29.11 7.37
C GLN A 111 -3.37 -29.40 7.97
N VAL A 112 -2.99 -28.58 8.93
CA VAL A 112 -2.03 -29.05 9.91
C VAL A 112 -2.75 -30.26 10.50
N VAL A 113 -2.41 -31.44 10.01
CA VAL A 113 -2.76 -32.65 10.67
C VAL A 113 -2.01 -32.54 11.98
N SER A 114 -2.67 -31.97 12.97
CA SER A 114 -2.21 -32.07 14.34
C SER A 114 -2.24 -33.55 14.64
N LEU A 115 -1.09 -34.16 14.53
CA LEU A 115 -0.91 -35.49 15.09
C LEU A 115 -1.34 -35.38 16.56
N PRO A 116 -2.34 -36.15 17.00
CA PRO A 116 -2.77 -36.10 18.38
C PRO A 116 -1.61 -36.57 19.23
N GLY A 117 -1.00 -35.71 20.04
CA GLY A 117 -0.04 -36.08 21.05
C GLY A 117 1.28 -35.31 21.11
N GLN A 118 1.56 -34.33 20.29
CA GLN A 118 2.79 -33.51 20.40
C GLN A 118 2.50 -32.03 20.59
N VAL A 119 1.96 -31.68 21.74
CA VAL A 119 2.12 -30.36 22.30
C VAL A 119 3.36 -30.39 23.16
N LEU A 120 4.47 -29.88 22.69
CA LEU A 120 5.64 -29.64 23.52
C LEU A 120 5.26 -28.58 24.57
N PRO A 121 5.39 -28.88 25.88
CA PRO A 121 5.10 -27.90 26.91
C PRO A 121 6.14 -26.78 26.83
N GLY A 122 5.70 -25.54 26.55
CA GLY A 122 6.54 -24.35 26.62
C GLY A 122 6.58 -23.46 25.40
N GLN A 123 5.89 -23.76 24.31
CA GLN A 123 5.77 -22.81 23.20
C GLN A 123 4.50 -21.98 23.36
N VAL A 124 4.67 -20.82 23.96
CA VAL A 124 3.70 -19.75 23.84
C VAL A 124 3.79 -19.28 22.39
N LEU A 125 2.78 -19.60 21.60
CA LEU A 125 2.61 -19.03 20.25
C LEU A 125 2.35 -17.55 20.42
N THR A 126 3.41 -16.75 20.49
CA THR A 126 3.31 -15.34 20.31
C THR A 126 2.97 -15.11 18.83
N ASN A 127 1.87 -14.46 18.59
CA ASN A 127 1.25 -14.15 17.31
C ASN A 127 2.11 -13.18 16.43
N ARG A 128 3.43 -13.32 16.48
CA ARG A 128 4.42 -12.46 15.80
C ARG A 128 5.32 -13.22 14.84
N GLN A 129 5.11 -14.48 14.62
CA GLN A 129 5.76 -15.15 13.52
C GLN A 129 4.82 -15.16 12.34
N THR A 130 4.81 -14.03 11.69
CA THR A 130 4.36 -13.90 10.31
C THR A 130 5.08 -14.99 9.54
N SER A 131 4.34 -15.97 9.12
CA SER A 131 4.84 -17.04 8.28
C SER A 131 5.49 -16.43 7.06
N ILE A 132 6.79 -16.61 6.90
CA ILE A 132 7.48 -16.35 5.66
C ILE A 132 6.86 -17.31 4.65
N ILE A 133 6.01 -16.78 3.79
CA ILE A 133 5.41 -17.54 2.70
C ILE A 133 6.50 -17.70 1.66
N ILE A 134 7.19 -18.81 1.68
CA ILE A 134 8.03 -19.20 0.57
C ILE A 134 7.10 -19.78 -0.49
N CYS A 135 6.88 -19.02 -1.57
CA CYS A 135 6.30 -19.58 -2.78
C CYS A 135 7.31 -20.59 -3.33
N ALA A 136 7.15 -21.85 -3.00
CA ALA A 136 7.83 -22.92 -3.71
C ALA A 136 7.15 -23.08 -5.07
N ARG A 137 7.95 -22.96 -6.14
CA ARG A 137 7.55 -23.30 -7.51
C ARG A 137 7.20 -24.76 -7.66
#